data_ef0384db40ae6775ec1984b46df25fbf
#
_entry.id   ef0384db40ae6775ec1984b46df25fbf
#
_cell.length_a   1.000
_cell.length_b   1.000
_cell.length_c   1.000
_cell.angle_alpha   90.00
_cell.angle_beta   90.00
_cell.angle_gamma   90.00
#
_symmetry.space_group_name_H-M   'P 1'
#
loop_
_entity.id
_entity.type
_entity.pdbx_description
1 polymer ?
#
loop_
_entity_poly.entity_id
_entity_poly.type
_entity_poly.pdbx_seq_one_letter_code
_entity_poly.pdbx_strand_id
1 'polypeptide(L)'
;SIYKRPEDGIVLVDQGRCRGYQECVRGCPYKKVFFNPMTSTSEKCIACFPKVETGLQPQCFANCIGKIRMAGFINTPENARADNPLDYLVHIKKIALPLYPQFGLEPNVYYIPPIHVPTSFTRQMFGPGVDAAVKTYREMASANDMDLMGLLGLFGSTDRMMTKWKR
;
A
#
# COMPACT_ATOMS: atom_id res chain seq x y z
N SER A 1 -5.50 0.52 22.45
CA SER A 1 -4.04 0.39 22.22
C SER A 1 -3.66 0.44 20.74
N ILE A 2 -4.54 0.00 19.79
CA ILE A 2 -4.31 0.20 18.35
C ILE A 2 -4.94 1.52 17.93
N TYR A 3 -4.20 2.31 17.16
CA TYR A 3 -4.66 3.59 16.64
C TYR A 3 -4.05 3.89 15.28
N LYS A 4 -4.74 4.72 14.49
CA LYS A 4 -4.27 5.25 13.20
C LYS A 4 -3.78 6.67 13.42
N ARG A 5 -2.56 6.95 13.00
CA ARG A 5 -1.99 8.30 13.05
C ARG A 5 -2.72 9.19 12.04
N PRO A 6 -3.16 10.39 12.43
CA PRO A 6 -3.85 11.30 11.51
C PRO A 6 -2.93 11.91 10.45
N GLU A 7 -1.66 12.10 10.77
CA GLU A 7 -0.68 12.78 9.93
C GLU A 7 -0.23 11.97 8.70
N ASP A 8 -0.19 10.65 8.79
CA ASP A 8 0.30 9.77 7.72
C ASP A 8 -0.52 8.49 7.52
N GLY A 9 -1.55 8.29 8.34
CA GLY A 9 -2.40 7.12 8.28
C GLY A 9 -1.73 5.79 8.69
N ILE A 10 -0.54 5.84 9.29
CA ILE A 10 0.14 4.65 9.81
C ILE A 10 -0.59 4.13 11.05
N VAL A 11 -0.85 2.83 11.08
CA VAL A 11 -1.50 2.16 12.22
C VAL A 11 -0.43 1.63 13.16
N LEU A 12 -0.48 2.04 14.41
CA LEU A 12 0.46 1.64 15.46
C LEU A 12 -0.24 0.93 16.62
N VAL A 13 0.57 0.24 17.43
CA VAL A 13 0.16 -0.33 18.72
C VAL A 13 0.87 0.45 19.82
N ASP A 14 0.09 1.08 20.70
CA ASP A 14 0.63 1.68 21.92
C ASP A 14 1.01 0.57 22.89
N GLN A 15 2.30 0.35 23.05
CA GLN A 15 2.85 -0.73 23.88
C GLN A 15 2.53 -0.54 25.37
N GLY A 16 2.48 0.71 25.85
CA GLY A 16 2.14 1.02 27.25
C GLY A 16 0.68 0.71 27.60
N ARG A 17 -0.21 0.83 26.61
CA ARG A 17 -1.64 0.52 26.77
C ARG A 17 -2.01 -0.91 26.37
N CYS A 18 -1.09 -1.65 25.74
CA CYS A 18 -1.34 -3.04 25.36
C CYS A 18 -1.42 -3.93 26.59
N ARG A 19 -2.49 -4.72 26.70
CA ARG A 19 -2.70 -5.67 27.81
C ARG A 19 -2.52 -7.12 27.38
N GLY A 20 -2.08 -7.37 26.16
CA GLY A 20 -1.79 -8.70 25.65
C GLY A 20 -3.00 -9.60 25.42
N TYR A 21 -4.22 -9.07 25.34
CA TYR A 21 -5.45 -9.87 25.15
C TYR A 21 -5.52 -10.58 23.79
N GLN A 22 -4.69 -10.22 22.83
CA GLN A 22 -4.55 -10.82 21.51
C GLN A 22 -5.82 -10.74 20.62
N GLU A 23 -6.85 -10.02 21.00
CA GLU A 23 -8.05 -9.85 20.17
C GLU A 23 -7.73 -9.21 18.80
N CYS A 24 -6.76 -8.29 18.78
CA CYS A 24 -6.27 -7.69 17.54
C CYS A 24 -5.55 -8.71 16.62
N VAL A 25 -4.91 -9.73 17.18
CA VAL A 25 -4.27 -10.81 16.42
C VAL A 25 -5.34 -11.70 15.78
N ARG A 26 -6.36 -12.05 16.56
CA ARG A 26 -7.50 -12.87 16.10
C ARG A 26 -8.36 -12.12 15.09
N GLY A 27 -8.70 -10.87 15.39
CA GLY A 27 -9.60 -10.04 14.59
C GLY A 27 -9.00 -9.48 13.30
N CYS A 28 -7.67 -9.46 13.11
CA CYS A 28 -7.08 -8.91 11.91
C CYS A 28 -7.28 -9.83 10.69
N PRO A 29 -8.10 -9.44 9.68
CA PRO A 29 -8.32 -10.28 8.51
C PRO A 29 -7.07 -10.42 7.63
N TYR A 30 -6.18 -9.44 7.66
CA TYR A 30 -4.91 -9.46 6.94
C TYR A 30 -3.81 -10.25 7.66
N LYS A 31 -4.03 -10.69 8.93
CA LYS A 31 -3.05 -11.39 9.76
C LYS A 31 -1.69 -10.67 9.85
N LYS A 32 -1.75 -9.35 10.04
CA LYS A 32 -0.58 -8.45 10.12
C LYS A 32 -0.26 -7.96 11.53
N VAL A 33 -0.92 -8.52 12.54
CA VAL A 33 -0.64 -8.31 13.97
C VAL A 33 -0.18 -9.63 14.56
N PHE A 34 0.87 -9.61 15.35
CA PHE A 34 1.42 -10.78 16.03
C PHE A 34 1.65 -10.46 17.50
N PHE A 35 1.70 -11.49 18.33
CA PHE A 35 1.95 -11.36 19.76
C PHE A 35 3.41 -11.68 20.06
N ASN A 36 4.06 -10.84 20.85
CA ASN A 36 5.41 -11.06 21.35
C ASN A 36 5.32 -11.58 22.79
N PRO A 37 5.63 -12.85 23.06
CA PRO A 37 5.57 -13.40 24.39
C PRO A 37 6.62 -12.84 25.36
N MET A 38 7.74 -12.34 24.83
CA MET A 38 8.82 -11.76 25.66
C MET A 38 8.40 -10.42 26.27
N THR A 39 7.65 -9.60 25.54
CA THR A 39 7.14 -8.31 26.01
C THR A 39 5.70 -8.39 26.51
N SER A 40 5.03 -9.54 26.32
CA SER A 40 3.61 -9.75 26.60
C SER A 40 2.69 -8.73 25.89
N THR A 41 3.11 -8.22 24.76
CA THR A 41 2.37 -7.21 23.98
C THR A 41 2.16 -7.63 22.52
N SER A 42 1.16 -7.05 21.89
CA SER A 42 0.97 -7.22 20.45
C SER A 42 1.85 -6.25 19.66
N GLU A 43 2.36 -6.72 18.55
CA GLU A 43 3.25 -5.96 17.66
C GLU A 43 2.76 -6.02 16.21
N LYS A 44 3.17 -5.06 15.42
CA LYS A 44 2.95 -5.01 13.97
C LYS A 44 3.99 -4.12 13.29
N CYS A 45 4.06 -4.22 11.98
CA CYS A 45 4.88 -3.30 11.19
C CYS A 45 4.52 -1.84 11.52
N ILE A 46 5.52 -1.03 11.87
CA ILE A 46 5.41 0.40 12.19
C ILE A 46 5.59 1.29 10.95
N ALA A 47 5.68 0.70 9.74
CA ALA A 47 5.98 1.37 8.48
C ALA A 47 7.25 2.24 8.52
N CYS A 48 8.17 1.97 9.44
CA CYS A 48 9.37 2.78 9.71
C CYS A 48 9.04 4.27 9.92
N PHE A 49 7.97 4.59 10.66
CA PHE A 49 7.49 5.96 10.80
C PHE A 49 8.58 6.98 11.19
N PRO A 50 9.61 6.66 12.01
CA PRO A 50 10.68 7.63 12.28
C PRO A 50 11.47 8.02 11.03
N LYS A 51 11.58 7.15 10.03
CA LYS A 51 12.16 7.48 8.72
C LYS A 51 11.19 8.25 7.84
N VAL A 52 9.91 7.86 7.85
CA VAL A 52 8.86 8.53 7.09
C VAL A 52 8.73 10.00 7.51
N GLU A 53 8.82 10.29 8.80
CA GLU A 53 8.82 11.65 9.35
C GLU A 53 9.98 12.52 8.83
N THR A 54 11.10 11.91 8.49
CA THR A 54 12.24 12.61 7.87
C THR A 54 12.18 12.65 6.34
N GLY A 55 11.08 12.18 5.73
CA GLY A 55 10.90 12.11 4.28
C GLY A 55 11.63 10.96 3.60
N LEU A 56 12.15 10.00 4.37
CA LEU A 56 12.83 8.82 3.85
C LEU A 56 11.85 7.65 3.68
N GLN A 57 12.19 6.75 2.78
CA GLN A 57 11.37 5.56 2.55
C GLN A 57 11.53 4.53 3.69
N PRO A 58 10.48 3.71 3.94
CA PRO A 58 10.59 2.54 4.79
C PRO A 58 11.73 1.62 4.34
N GLN A 59 12.41 0.97 5.30
CA GLN A 59 13.58 0.14 5.03
C GLN A 59 13.33 -0.99 4.02
N CYS A 60 12.16 -1.63 4.08
CA CYS A 60 11.78 -2.71 3.16
C CYS A 60 11.55 -2.21 1.71
N PHE A 61 11.30 -0.91 1.52
CA PHE A 61 11.21 -0.29 0.19
C PHE A 61 12.62 0.02 -0.32
N ALA A 62 13.45 0.67 0.50
CA ALA A 62 14.82 1.00 0.15
C ALA A 62 15.66 -0.24 -0.23
N ASN A 63 15.48 -1.35 0.49
CA ASN A 63 16.22 -2.59 0.27
C ASN A 63 15.52 -3.58 -0.66
N CYS A 64 14.49 -3.16 -1.41
CA CYS A 64 13.78 -4.06 -2.30
C CYS A 64 14.61 -4.38 -3.55
N ILE A 65 15.18 -5.58 -3.62
CA ILE A 65 15.98 -6.05 -4.77
C ILE A 65 15.15 -6.05 -6.07
N GLY A 66 13.90 -6.49 -6.00
CA GLY A 66 12.99 -6.53 -7.15
C GLY A 66 12.46 -5.17 -7.60
N LYS A 67 12.75 -4.09 -6.87
CA LYS A 67 12.26 -2.73 -7.17
C LYS A 67 10.76 -2.69 -7.47
N ILE A 68 9.95 -3.43 -6.68
CA ILE A 68 8.52 -3.58 -6.88
C ILE A 68 7.68 -2.76 -5.89
N ARG A 69 8.30 -1.87 -5.14
CA ARG A 69 7.65 -1.08 -4.09
C ARG A 69 7.88 0.40 -4.30
N MET A 70 6.86 1.17 -4.02
CA MET A 70 6.89 2.63 -4.02
C MET A 70 6.15 3.14 -2.79
N ALA A 71 6.68 4.14 -2.11
CA ALA A 71 6.04 4.82 -0.99
C ALA A 71 5.88 6.30 -1.31
N GLY A 72 4.80 6.89 -0.83
CA GLY A 72 4.50 8.29 -1.00
C GLY A 72 3.21 8.65 -0.26
N PHE A 73 2.77 9.89 -0.40
CA PHE A 73 1.51 10.35 0.13
C PHE A 73 0.42 10.20 -0.93
N ILE A 74 -0.76 9.80 -0.49
CA ILE A 74 -1.95 9.66 -1.32
C ILE A 74 -3.00 10.67 -0.85
N ASN A 75 -3.63 11.36 -1.79
CA ASN A 75 -4.74 12.25 -1.50
C ASN A 75 -6.07 11.49 -1.43
N THR A 76 -7.12 12.16 -0.98
CA THR A 76 -8.47 11.60 -1.09
C THR A 76 -8.89 11.53 -2.56
N PRO A 77 -9.84 10.65 -2.92
CA PRO A 77 -10.29 10.52 -4.32
C PRO A 77 -10.77 11.83 -4.94
N GLU A 78 -11.36 12.72 -4.12
CA GLU A 78 -11.88 14.04 -4.54
C GLU A 78 -10.76 15.03 -4.86
N ASN A 79 -9.62 14.89 -4.19
CA ASN A 79 -8.46 15.78 -4.34
C ASN A 79 -7.31 15.10 -5.08
N ALA A 80 -7.59 14.02 -5.82
CA ALA A 80 -6.58 13.26 -6.54
C ALA A 80 -5.90 14.11 -7.63
N ARG A 81 -4.57 14.07 -7.65
CA ARG A 81 -3.74 14.87 -8.54
C ARG A 81 -3.00 13.99 -9.53
N ALA A 82 -3.01 14.40 -10.80
CA ALA A 82 -2.33 13.65 -11.86
C ALA A 82 -0.80 13.71 -11.78
N ASP A 83 -0.24 14.68 -11.07
CA ASP A 83 1.20 14.82 -10.83
C ASP A 83 1.70 14.01 -9.61
N ASN A 84 0.79 13.41 -8.86
CA ASN A 84 1.12 12.48 -7.78
C ASN A 84 1.05 11.03 -8.29
N PRO A 85 2.17 10.28 -8.24
CA PRO A 85 2.21 8.92 -8.79
C PRO A 85 1.23 7.95 -8.11
N LEU A 86 0.99 8.10 -6.81
CA LEU A 86 0.04 7.22 -6.08
C LEU A 86 -1.40 7.54 -6.45
N ASP A 87 -1.76 8.82 -6.51
CA ASP A 87 -3.11 9.23 -6.93
C ASP A 87 -3.41 8.77 -8.35
N TYR A 88 -2.41 8.87 -9.24
CA TYR A 88 -2.55 8.45 -10.63
C TYR A 88 -2.83 6.94 -10.72
N LEU A 89 -2.08 6.12 -9.99
CA LEU A 89 -2.25 4.66 -10.01
C LEU A 89 -3.56 4.20 -9.34
N VAL A 90 -3.93 4.84 -8.22
CA VAL A 90 -5.04 4.37 -7.36
C VAL A 90 -6.36 5.02 -7.75
N HIS A 91 -6.38 6.35 -7.93
CA HIS A 91 -7.63 7.09 -8.11
C HIS A 91 -7.95 7.38 -9.57
N ILE A 92 -6.95 7.73 -10.39
CA ILE A 92 -7.17 8.15 -11.77
C ILE A 92 -7.24 6.93 -12.69
N LYS A 93 -6.20 6.14 -12.77
CA LYS A 93 -6.14 4.95 -13.64
C LYS A 93 -6.75 3.70 -12.98
N LYS A 94 -6.85 3.69 -11.66
CA LYS A 94 -7.45 2.59 -10.87
C LYS A 94 -6.84 1.22 -11.19
N ILE A 95 -5.53 1.20 -11.48
CA ILE A 95 -4.78 -0.03 -11.73
C ILE A 95 -4.13 -0.60 -10.47
N ALA A 96 -4.03 0.18 -9.41
CA ALA A 96 -3.58 -0.26 -8.10
C ALA A 96 -4.78 -0.38 -7.14
N LEU A 97 -4.99 -1.56 -6.58
CA LEU A 97 -6.17 -1.91 -5.80
C LEU A 97 -5.80 -2.34 -4.37
N PRO A 98 -6.66 -2.08 -3.37
CA PRO A 98 -6.50 -2.62 -2.04
C PRO A 98 -6.81 -4.12 -2.02
N LEU A 99 -6.22 -4.86 -1.06
CA LEU A 99 -6.60 -6.25 -0.80
C LEU A 99 -7.91 -6.32 -0.02
N TYR A 100 -8.74 -7.29 -0.38
CA TYR A 100 -9.97 -7.64 0.33
C TYR A 100 -10.90 -6.43 0.61
N PRO A 101 -11.30 -5.69 -0.45
CA PRO A 101 -12.15 -4.51 -0.28
C PRO A 101 -13.49 -4.82 0.41
N GLN A 102 -13.96 -6.07 0.35
CA GLN A 102 -15.16 -6.54 1.03
C GLN A 102 -15.10 -6.42 2.56
N PHE A 103 -13.93 -6.26 3.16
CA PHE A 103 -13.81 -6.05 4.61
C PHE A 103 -14.05 -4.59 5.04
N GLY A 104 -14.09 -3.64 4.10
CA GLY A 104 -14.36 -2.24 4.39
C GLY A 104 -13.30 -1.54 5.27
N LEU A 105 -12.07 -2.04 5.30
CA LEU A 105 -11.02 -1.54 6.21
C LEU A 105 -10.15 -0.43 5.62
N GLU A 106 -10.31 -0.12 4.35
CA GLU A 106 -9.60 0.94 3.62
C GLU A 106 -8.08 1.00 3.92
N PRO A 107 -7.34 -0.08 3.59
CA PRO A 107 -5.91 -0.13 3.87
C PRO A 107 -5.13 0.86 3.00
N ASN A 108 -4.09 1.48 3.55
CA ASN A 108 -3.16 2.36 2.81
C ASN A 108 -2.06 1.57 2.07
N VAL A 109 -2.35 0.35 1.66
CA VAL A 109 -1.46 -0.50 0.86
C VAL A 109 -2.23 -0.96 -0.36
N TYR A 110 -1.70 -0.64 -1.52
CA TYR A 110 -2.30 -0.94 -2.81
C TYR A 110 -1.38 -1.84 -3.61
N TYR A 111 -1.94 -2.61 -4.51
CA TYR A 111 -1.22 -3.56 -5.34
C TYR A 111 -1.67 -3.42 -6.80
N ILE A 112 -0.72 -3.44 -7.72
CA ILE A 112 -1.01 -3.68 -9.13
C ILE A 112 -1.24 -5.19 -9.26
N PRO A 113 -2.45 -5.64 -9.64
CA PRO A 113 -2.76 -7.06 -9.71
C PRO A 113 -1.90 -7.80 -10.73
N PRO A 114 -1.49 -9.04 -10.46
CA PRO A 114 -0.73 -9.83 -11.41
C PRO A 114 -1.58 -10.20 -12.62
N ILE A 115 -1.05 -9.98 -13.83
CA ILE A 115 -1.76 -10.19 -15.09
C ILE A 115 -1.74 -11.64 -15.60
N HIS A 116 -0.89 -12.50 -15.02
CA HIS A 116 -0.70 -13.90 -15.41
C HIS A 116 -1.37 -14.90 -14.46
N VAL A 117 -2.10 -14.40 -13.46
CA VAL A 117 -2.82 -15.21 -12.47
C VAL A 117 -4.29 -15.37 -12.89
N PRO A 118 -4.91 -16.55 -12.67
CA PRO A 118 -6.32 -16.75 -12.98
C PRO A 118 -7.23 -15.70 -12.34
N THR A 119 -8.20 -15.21 -13.12
CA THR A 119 -9.11 -14.13 -12.69
C THR A 119 -9.97 -14.52 -11.48
N SER A 120 -10.31 -15.79 -11.32
CA SER A 120 -11.05 -16.28 -10.15
C SER A 120 -10.30 -16.01 -8.84
N PHE A 121 -8.99 -16.22 -8.85
CA PHE A 121 -8.14 -15.97 -7.69
C PHE A 121 -7.95 -14.46 -7.45
N THR A 122 -7.67 -13.69 -8.50
CA THR A 122 -7.49 -12.23 -8.36
C THR A 122 -8.77 -11.52 -7.94
N ARG A 123 -9.95 -11.99 -8.40
CA ARG A 123 -11.26 -11.47 -7.94
C ARG A 123 -11.51 -11.74 -6.46
N GLN A 124 -11.07 -12.88 -5.94
CA GLN A 124 -11.17 -13.18 -4.52
C GLN A 124 -10.34 -12.21 -3.67
N MET A 125 -9.15 -11.83 -4.15
CA MET A 125 -8.24 -10.95 -3.42
C MET A 125 -8.58 -9.45 -3.57
N PHE A 126 -8.96 -9.02 -4.77
CA PHE A 126 -9.10 -7.60 -5.12
C PHE A 126 -10.56 -7.17 -5.39
N GLY A 127 -11.50 -8.11 -5.35
CA GLY A 127 -12.89 -7.85 -5.70
C GLY A 127 -13.11 -7.69 -7.21
N PRO A 128 -14.34 -7.34 -7.62
CA PRO A 128 -14.74 -7.29 -9.04
C PRO A 128 -14.01 -6.21 -9.85
N GLY A 129 -13.47 -5.18 -9.19
CA GLY A 129 -12.71 -4.11 -9.86
C GLY A 129 -11.41 -4.57 -10.52
N VAL A 130 -10.92 -5.78 -10.20
CA VAL A 130 -9.68 -6.31 -10.75
C VAL A 130 -9.70 -6.53 -12.26
N ASP A 131 -10.85 -6.89 -12.82
CA ASP A 131 -10.95 -7.13 -14.27
C ASP A 131 -10.70 -5.84 -15.06
N ALA A 132 -11.29 -4.73 -14.59
CA ALA A 132 -11.09 -3.42 -15.20
C ALA A 132 -9.64 -2.95 -15.02
N ALA A 133 -9.06 -3.12 -13.83
CA ALA A 133 -7.68 -2.76 -13.54
C ALA A 133 -6.67 -3.52 -14.43
N VAL A 134 -6.84 -4.84 -14.56
CA VAL A 134 -5.98 -5.68 -15.40
C VAL A 134 -6.13 -5.32 -16.87
N LYS A 135 -7.36 -5.06 -17.34
CA LYS A 135 -7.61 -4.61 -18.72
C LYS A 135 -6.90 -3.31 -19.00
N THR A 136 -7.11 -2.28 -18.17
CA THR A 136 -6.46 -0.96 -18.30
C THR A 136 -4.93 -1.09 -18.30
N TYR A 137 -4.38 -1.87 -17.39
CA TYR A 137 -2.93 -2.10 -17.33
C TYR A 137 -2.39 -2.75 -18.61
N ARG A 138 -3.09 -3.77 -19.16
CA ARG A 138 -2.68 -4.42 -20.40
C ARG A 138 -2.75 -3.48 -21.59
N GLU A 139 -3.79 -2.67 -21.70
CA GLU A 139 -3.95 -1.68 -22.76
C GLU A 139 -2.81 -0.66 -22.73
N MET A 140 -2.51 -0.08 -21.56
CA MET A 140 -1.41 0.87 -21.39
C MET A 140 -0.05 0.23 -21.68
N ALA A 141 0.18 -0.99 -21.21
CA ALA A 141 1.43 -1.73 -21.46
C ALA A 141 1.62 -2.07 -22.94
N SER A 142 0.55 -2.49 -23.63
CA SER A 142 0.59 -2.78 -25.09
C SER A 142 0.79 -1.55 -25.94
N ALA A 143 0.28 -0.40 -25.49
CA ALA A 143 0.46 0.88 -26.17
C ALA A 143 1.83 1.53 -25.87
N ASN A 144 2.68 0.91 -25.04
CA ASN A 144 3.90 1.52 -24.50
C ASN A 144 3.65 2.91 -23.92
N ASP A 145 2.58 3.02 -23.11
CA ASP A 145 2.17 4.29 -22.50
C ASP A 145 3.32 4.89 -21.70
N MET A 146 3.76 6.09 -22.09
CA MET A 146 4.94 6.76 -21.52
C MET A 146 4.71 7.11 -20.04
N ASP A 147 3.48 7.42 -19.65
CA ASP A 147 3.13 7.72 -18.27
C ASP A 147 3.27 6.47 -17.38
N LEU A 148 2.75 5.33 -17.86
CA LEU A 148 2.91 4.06 -17.15
C LEU A 148 4.38 3.65 -17.03
N MET A 149 5.12 3.73 -18.14
CA MET A 149 6.55 3.37 -18.14
C MET A 149 7.37 4.26 -17.22
N GLY A 150 7.11 5.57 -17.23
CA GLY A 150 7.72 6.52 -16.31
C GLY A 150 7.41 6.20 -14.84
N LEU A 151 6.14 5.87 -14.54
CA LEU A 151 5.72 5.47 -13.19
C LEU A 151 6.38 4.17 -12.72
N LEU A 152 6.42 3.16 -13.58
CA LEU A 152 7.07 1.89 -13.23
C LEU A 152 8.58 2.09 -12.99
N GLY A 153 9.20 3.05 -13.67
CA GLY A 153 10.58 3.46 -13.43
C GLY A 153 10.85 4.10 -12.06
N LEU A 154 9.80 4.64 -11.40
CA LEU A 154 9.90 5.19 -10.04
C LEU A 154 9.89 4.13 -8.95
N PHE A 155 9.45 2.90 -9.27
CA PHE A 155 9.47 1.83 -8.28
C PHE A 155 10.91 1.49 -7.88
N GLY A 156 11.12 1.33 -6.56
CA GLY A 156 12.44 1.05 -6.01
C GLY A 156 13.34 2.27 -5.87
N SER A 157 12.84 3.50 -6.04
CA SER A 157 13.56 4.70 -5.62
C SER A 157 13.89 4.62 -4.14
N THR A 158 15.16 4.92 -3.77
CA THR A 158 15.68 4.70 -2.42
C THR A 158 15.87 5.98 -1.61
N ASP A 159 15.79 7.15 -2.25
CA ASP A 159 16.23 8.40 -1.61
C ASP A 159 15.13 9.01 -0.75
N ARG A 160 14.03 9.40 -1.35
CA ARG A 160 12.92 10.07 -0.67
C ARG A 160 11.58 9.50 -1.08
N MET A 161 10.57 9.74 -0.28
CA MET A 161 9.19 9.38 -0.63
C MET A 161 8.74 10.16 -1.87
N MET A 162 8.12 9.45 -2.81
CA MET A 162 7.58 10.07 -4.01
C MET A 162 6.36 10.91 -3.68
N THR A 163 6.45 12.21 -3.90
CA THR A 163 5.33 13.16 -3.70
C THR A 163 4.85 13.79 -4.99
N LYS A 164 5.70 13.83 -6.01
CA LYS A 164 5.40 14.39 -7.33
C LYS A 164 6.08 13.62 -8.44
N TRP A 165 5.45 13.64 -9.57
CA TRP A 165 5.91 13.02 -10.79
C TRP A 165 5.59 13.92 -11.98
N LYS A 166 6.53 14.11 -12.90
CA LYS A 166 6.32 14.88 -14.12
C LYS A 166 5.95 13.90 -15.24
N ARG A 167 4.81 14.12 -15.80
CA ARG A 167 4.29 13.43 -16.99
C ARG A 167 4.96 13.94 -18.24
#